data_98424cb8406e5e1e432a2315b176a956
#
_entry.id   98424cb8406e5e1e432a2315b176a956
#
_cell.length_a   1.000
_cell.length_b   1.000
_cell.length_c   1.000
_cell.angle_alpha   90.00
_cell.angle_beta   90.00
_cell.angle_gamma   90.00
#
_symmetry.space_group_name_H-M   'P 1'
#
loop_
_entity.id
_entity.type
_entity.pdbx_description
1 polymer ?
#
loop_
_entity_poly.entity_id
_entity_poly.type
_entity_poly.pdbx_seq_one_letter_code
_entity_poly.pdbx_strand_id
1 'polypeptide(L)'
;MLVELSVMEQRYQAVMAVVQDGWAVTEVADRLGVSRQSIHSWIARYEAGGLAALTDRSHRPSSCPHQTSPELEAEICELRRQHPGWGPRRIEHQLARLGVDPVPSRSAIYRCLKRHGLVELRRRRKRREEFRRWQRDRPMQLWQMDIMGGVLLDDATELKVVTGVDDHSRFCIAAGLVRRATTKAVCEVLAQALSTYGIPDEILTDNGKQFTGRFGSSPSEVLFDRILRENGISHRLTAPRSPTTTGKIERFHQTLRKEFLADRTFPSLAEAQAGLDAWVADYNRNRPHQALEMATPAEHFRLEPLARDGTSIPVEEPELTASQWVLRRVASNGVISVDNQMFSVGNAYKTELVDVMVDVSVIQVWCKNHLIKTVPRLRKGRVRKIRADGLHVKRQPNTERQASGGT
;
A
#
# COMPACT_ATOMS: atom_id res chain seq x y z
N MET A 1 -51.53 -40.64 -11.79
CA MET A 1 -50.46 -39.76 -11.27
C MET A 1 -49.50 -40.66 -10.50
N LEU A 2 -48.29 -40.90 -11.03
CA LEU A 2 -47.28 -41.66 -10.29
C LEU A 2 -46.70 -40.72 -9.23
N VAL A 3 -46.94 -41.02 -7.97
CA VAL A 3 -46.39 -40.30 -6.83
C VAL A 3 -45.01 -40.92 -6.58
N GLU A 4 -43.95 -40.13 -6.72
CA GLU A 4 -42.59 -40.50 -6.37
C GLU A 4 -42.49 -40.53 -4.84
N LEU A 5 -42.37 -41.74 -4.27
CA LEU A 5 -42.24 -41.92 -2.83
C LEU A 5 -40.92 -41.36 -2.33
N SER A 6 -40.93 -40.63 -1.22
CA SER A 6 -39.70 -40.21 -0.54
C SER A 6 -38.89 -41.43 -0.07
N VAL A 7 -37.58 -41.27 0.07
CA VAL A 7 -36.68 -42.34 0.57
C VAL A 7 -37.12 -42.86 1.93
N MET A 8 -37.66 -42.00 2.77
CA MET A 8 -38.22 -42.38 4.09
C MET A 8 -39.46 -43.23 3.95
N GLU A 9 -40.39 -42.89 3.04
CA GLU A 9 -41.59 -43.67 2.75
C GLU A 9 -41.26 -45.03 2.16
N GLN A 10 -40.32 -45.12 1.25
CA GLN A 10 -39.82 -46.39 0.68
C GLN A 10 -39.30 -47.31 1.78
N ARG A 11 -38.48 -46.77 2.73
CA ARG A 11 -37.97 -47.53 3.88
C ARG A 11 -39.09 -47.97 4.81
N TYR A 12 -40.04 -47.08 5.06
CA TYR A 12 -41.20 -47.42 5.89
C TYR A 12 -42.04 -48.54 5.28
N GLN A 13 -42.33 -48.45 4.00
CA GLN A 13 -43.05 -49.51 3.29
C GLN A 13 -42.31 -50.86 3.33
N ALA A 14 -40.97 -50.83 3.15
CA ALA A 14 -40.15 -52.03 3.28
C ALA A 14 -40.23 -52.66 4.68
N VAL A 15 -40.18 -51.82 5.71
CA VAL A 15 -40.33 -52.31 7.10
C VAL A 15 -41.71 -52.87 7.35
N MET A 16 -42.79 -52.21 6.89
CA MET A 16 -44.15 -52.68 7.06
C MET A 16 -44.42 -54.01 6.32
N ALA A 17 -43.87 -54.13 5.11
CA ALA A 17 -43.98 -55.38 4.33
C ALA A 17 -43.43 -56.61 5.09
N VAL A 18 -42.30 -56.39 5.85
CA VAL A 18 -41.74 -57.49 6.66
C VAL A 18 -42.45 -57.65 7.97
N VAL A 19 -42.71 -56.56 8.73
CA VAL A 19 -43.22 -56.65 10.12
C VAL A 19 -44.70 -56.87 10.17
N GLN A 20 -45.47 -56.29 9.27
CA GLN A 20 -46.94 -56.34 9.29
C GLN A 20 -47.50 -57.38 8.29
N ASP A 21 -46.89 -57.38 7.06
CA ASP A 21 -47.43 -58.24 6.00
C ASP A 21 -46.73 -59.62 5.95
N GLY A 22 -45.69 -59.83 6.77
CA GLY A 22 -44.99 -61.11 6.91
C GLY A 22 -44.13 -61.55 5.75
N TRP A 23 -43.73 -60.60 4.87
CA TRP A 23 -42.87 -60.94 3.71
C TRP A 23 -41.44 -61.32 4.14
N ALA A 24 -40.83 -62.21 3.39
CA ALA A 24 -39.43 -62.53 3.66
C ALA A 24 -38.52 -61.36 3.37
N VAL A 25 -37.53 -61.11 4.24
CA VAL A 25 -36.55 -60.05 4.08
C VAL A 25 -35.83 -60.15 2.73
N THR A 26 -35.56 -61.34 2.25
CA THR A 26 -34.96 -61.60 0.94
C THR A 26 -35.82 -61.07 -0.20
N GLU A 27 -37.11 -61.29 -0.14
CA GLU A 27 -38.05 -60.89 -1.19
C GLU A 27 -38.19 -59.34 -1.23
N VAL A 28 -38.28 -58.70 -0.07
CA VAL A 28 -38.35 -57.25 0.02
C VAL A 28 -37.05 -56.61 -0.44
N ALA A 29 -35.91 -57.19 -0.11
CA ALA A 29 -34.58 -56.71 -0.55
C ALA A 29 -34.43 -56.79 -2.07
N ASP A 30 -34.77 -57.90 -2.66
CA ASP A 30 -34.70 -58.11 -4.14
C ASP A 30 -35.64 -57.15 -4.88
N ARG A 31 -36.87 -56.94 -4.36
CA ARG A 31 -37.89 -56.05 -4.96
C ARG A 31 -37.48 -54.58 -4.96
N LEU A 32 -36.76 -54.16 -3.92
CA LEU A 32 -36.28 -52.77 -3.77
C LEU A 32 -34.86 -52.57 -4.28
N GLY A 33 -34.17 -53.63 -4.74
CA GLY A 33 -32.81 -53.56 -5.22
C GLY A 33 -31.79 -53.18 -4.14
N VAL A 34 -32.05 -53.56 -2.86
CA VAL A 34 -31.18 -53.25 -1.72
C VAL A 34 -30.63 -54.51 -1.08
N SER A 35 -29.58 -54.36 -0.23
CA SER A 35 -29.08 -55.53 0.52
C SER A 35 -30.03 -55.94 1.64
N ARG A 36 -30.08 -57.27 1.96
CA ARG A 36 -30.82 -57.81 3.11
C ARG A 36 -30.39 -57.11 4.41
N GLN A 37 -29.12 -56.77 4.55
CA GLN A 37 -28.59 -56.06 5.70
C GLN A 37 -29.20 -54.65 5.83
N SER A 38 -29.50 -53.97 4.72
CA SER A 38 -30.19 -52.69 4.71
C SER A 38 -31.60 -52.81 5.30
N ILE A 39 -32.36 -53.86 4.89
CA ILE A 39 -33.70 -54.10 5.42
C ILE A 39 -33.67 -54.39 6.94
N HIS A 40 -32.78 -55.29 7.41
CA HIS A 40 -32.60 -55.53 8.84
C HIS A 40 -32.22 -54.23 9.60
N SER A 41 -31.35 -53.42 9.04
CA SER A 41 -30.97 -52.12 9.65
C SER A 41 -32.16 -51.15 9.74
N TRP A 42 -33.06 -51.14 8.74
CA TRP A 42 -34.24 -50.29 8.76
C TRP A 42 -35.27 -50.79 9.78
N ILE A 43 -35.47 -52.10 9.90
CA ILE A 43 -36.33 -52.71 10.91
C ILE A 43 -35.84 -52.34 12.32
N ALA A 44 -34.55 -52.57 12.63
CA ALA A 44 -33.99 -52.25 13.92
C ALA A 44 -34.08 -50.76 14.25
N ARG A 45 -33.92 -49.88 13.25
CA ARG A 45 -34.08 -48.42 13.41
C ARG A 45 -35.53 -48.06 13.69
N TYR A 46 -36.48 -48.68 13.00
CA TYR A 46 -37.90 -48.45 13.21
C TYR A 46 -38.35 -48.91 14.59
N GLU A 47 -37.91 -50.07 15.05
CA GLU A 47 -38.20 -50.59 16.39
C GLU A 47 -37.63 -49.68 17.49
N ALA A 48 -36.44 -49.11 17.29
CA ALA A 48 -35.77 -48.24 18.26
C ALA A 48 -36.33 -46.82 18.34
N GLY A 49 -36.87 -46.27 17.25
CA GLY A 49 -37.24 -44.84 17.22
C GLY A 49 -38.39 -44.49 16.26
N GLY A 50 -39.17 -45.48 15.80
CA GLY A 50 -40.32 -45.28 14.92
C GLY A 50 -39.96 -44.69 13.55
N LEU A 51 -40.93 -44.05 12.91
CA LEU A 51 -40.82 -43.49 11.57
C LEU A 51 -39.69 -42.44 11.48
N ALA A 52 -39.51 -41.63 12.51
CA ALA A 52 -38.47 -40.60 12.54
C ALA A 52 -37.05 -41.17 12.45
N ALA A 53 -36.81 -42.37 12.91
CA ALA A 53 -35.50 -43.03 12.84
C ALA A 53 -35.17 -43.57 11.45
N LEU A 54 -36.10 -43.59 10.50
CA LEU A 54 -35.87 -43.98 9.11
C LEU A 54 -35.32 -42.85 8.23
N THR A 55 -35.30 -41.62 8.74
CA THR A 55 -34.66 -40.48 8.04
C THR A 55 -33.19 -40.72 7.85
N ASP A 56 -32.60 -40.05 6.84
CA ASP A 56 -31.17 -40.13 6.64
C ASP A 56 -30.38 -39.55 7.82
N ARG A 57 -29.39 -40.30 8.29
CA ARG A 57 -28.48 -39.81 9.31
C ARG A 57 -27.43 -38.90 8.66
N SER A 58 -27.02 -37.88 9.39
CA SER A 58 -25.89 -37.06 8.96
C SER A 58 -24.66 -37.92 8.73
N HIS A 59 -24.05 -37.79 7.54
CA HIS A 59 -22.77 -38.43 7.23
C HIS A 59 -21.58 -37.68 7.84
N ARG A 60 -21.84 -36.60 8.59
CA ARG A 60 -20.77 -35.82 9.25
C ARG A 60 -20.17 -36.65 10.38
N PRO A 61 -18.83 -36.81 10.41
CA PRO A 61 -18.17 -37.48 11.51
C PRO A 61 -18.52 -36.83 12.86
N SER A 62 -18.63 -37.63 13.91
CA SER A 62 -18.86 -37.14 15.28
C SER A 62 -17.72 -36.30 15.83
N SER A 63 -16.48 -36.52 15.32
CA SER A 63 -15.31 -35.73 15.63
C SER A 63 -14.57 -35.37 14.36
N CYS A 64 -14.05 -34.14 14.31
CA CYS A 64 -13.20 -33.62 13.22
C CYS A 64 -11.90 -33.08 13.81
N PRO A 65 -10.89 -33.95 14.06
CA PRO A 65 -9.62 -33.53 14.68
C PRO A 65 -8.89 -32.41 13.95
N HIS A 66 -9.15 -32.26 12.64
CA HIS A 66 -8.56 -31.22 11.80
C HIS A 66 -9.44 -29.97 11.65
N GLN A 67 -10.53 -29.85 12.42
CA GLN A 67 -11.34 -28.65 12.40
C GLN A 67 -10.59 -27.53 13.13
N THR A 68 -10.56 -26.34 12.54
CA THR A 68 -10.06 -25.12 13.19
C THR A 68 -10.84 -24.88 14.48
N SER A 69 -10.15 -24.56 15.58
CA SER A 69 -10.81 -24.29 16.86
C SER A 69 -11.71 -23.04 16.77
N PRO A 70 -12.76 -22.95 17.60
CA PRO A 70 -13.64 -21.79 17.60
C PRO A 70 -12.91 -20.48 17.89
N GLU A 71 -11.92 -20.50 18.76
CA GLU A 71 -11.08 -19.34 19.13
C GLU A 71 -10.31 -18.84 17.91
N LEU A 72 -9.67 -19.76 17.18
CA LEU A 72 -8.90 -19.43 15.98
C LEU A 72 -9.83 -18.98 14.82
N GLU A 73 -11.03 -19.54 14.72
CA GLU A 73 -12.04 -19.04 13.76
C GLU A 73 -12.46 -17.60 14.10
N ALA A 74 -12.63 -17.28 15.38
CA ALA A 74 -12.95 -15.92 15.83
C ALA A 74 -11.82 -14.95 15.48
N GLU A 75 -10.56 -15.33 15.70
CA GLU A 75 -9.40 -14.53 15.37
C GLU A 75 -9.26 -14.29 13.85
N ILE A 76 -9.46 -15.33 13.03
CA ILE A 76 -9.51 -15.20 11.56
C ILE A 76 -10.59 -14.20 11.13
N CYS A 77 -11.76 -14.26 11.73
CA CYS A 77 -12.86 -13.36 11.42
C CYS A 77 -12.57 -11.93 11.87
N GLU A 78 -11.95 -11.77 13.04
CA GLU A 78 -11.57 -10.45 13.56
C GLU A 78 -10.50 -9.77 12.70
N LEU A 79 -9.43 -10.48 12.33
CA LEU A 79 -8.42 -9.99 11.37
C LEU A 79 -9.07 -9.55 10.04
N ARG A 80 -10.10 -10.26 9.59
CA ARG A 80 -10.82 -9.89 8.37
C ARG A 80 -11.69 -8.65 8.55
N ARG A 81 -12.30 -8.42 9.71
CA ARG A 81 -13.10 -7.22 10.02
C ARG A 81 -12.20 -6.00 10.17
N GLN A 82 -11.08 -6.12 10.88
CA GLN A 82 -10.09 -5.06 11.03
C GLN A 82 -9.46 -4.69 9.68
N HIS A 83 -9.24 -5.67 8.82
CA HIS A 83 -8.61 -5.48 7.51
C HIS A 83 -9.49 -6.03 6.37
N PRO A 84 -10.54 -5.31 5.93
CA PRO A 84 -11.50 -5.80 4.92
C PRO A 84 -10.87 -6.20 3.58
N GLY A 85 -9.69 -5.66 3.26
CA GLY A 85 -8.92 -5.98 2.06
C GLY A 85 -8.06 -7.24 2.14
N TRP A 86 -7.92 -7.86 3.32
CA TRP A 86 -7.03 -9.01 3.50
C TRP A 86 -7.70 -10.32 3.09
N GLY A 87 -7.08 -11.02 2.15
CA GLY A 87 -7.48 -12.37 1.76
C GLY A 87 -6.77 -13.44 2.60
N PRO A 88 -7.14 -14.73 2.41
CA PRO A 88 -6.60 -15.84 3.20
C PRO A 88 -5.07 -15.88 3.28
N ARG A 89 -4.36 -15.50 2.22
CA ARG A 89 -2.89 -15.49 2.19
C ARG A 89 -2.27 -14.49 3.17
N ARG A 90 -2.89 -13.30 3.34
CA ARG A 90 -2.41 -12.30 4.29
C ARG A 90 -2.75 -12.69 5.72
N ILE A 91 -3.94 -13.24 5.93
CA ILE A 91 -4.39 -13.71 7.24
C ILE A 91 -3.49 -14.86 7.70
N GLU A 92 -3.17 -15.84 6.83
CA GLU A 92 -2.21 -16.91 7.10
C GLU A 92 -0.87 -16.36 7.57
N HIS A 93 -0.33 -15.39 6.82
CA HIS A 93 0.94 -14.76 7.16
C HIS A 93 0.89 -14.03 8.51
N GLN A 94 -0.20 -13.31 8.78
CA GLN A 94 -0.37 -12.59 10.04
C GLN A 94 -0.51 -13.54 11.23
N LEU A 95 -1.27 -14.63 11.09
CA LEU A 95 -1.38 -15.66 12.14
C LEU A 95 -0.01 -16.28 12.46
N ALA A 96 0.81 -16.54 11.44
CA ALA A 96 2.18 -17.00 11.64
C ALA A 96 3.03 -15.99 12.44
N ARG A 97 2.90 -14.69 12.13
CA ARG A 97 3.59 -13.60 12.88
C ARG A 97 3.11 -13.47 14.32
N LEU A 98 1.85 -13.79 14.59
CA LEU A 98 1.27 -13.80 15.93
C LEU A 98 1.65 -15.07 16.74
N GLY A 99 2.42 -15.99 16.14
CA GLY A 99 2.88 -17.21 16.80
C GLY A 99 1.84 -18.32 16.88
N VAL A 100 0.81 -18.29 16.05
CA VAL A 100 -0.19 -19.38 15.98
C VAL A 100 0.46 -20.63 15.41
N ASP A 101 0.39 -21.74 16.14
CA ASP A 101 0.92 -23.05 15.74
C ASP A 101 -0.07 -24.18 16.10
N PRO A 102 -0.52 -24.99 15.13
CA PRO A 102 -0.24 -24.90 13.70
C PRO A 102 -1.02 -23.78 13.00
N VAL A 103 -0.37 -23.10 12.04
CA VAL A 103 -1.06 -22.10 11.20
C VAL A 103 -2.07 -22.81 10.29
N PRO A 104 -3.35 -22.39 10.26
CA PRO A 104 -4.34 -22.99 9.38
C PRO A 104 -4.03 -22.69 7.91
N SER A 105 -4.24 -23.67 7.04
CA SER A 105 -4.00 -23.50 5.61
C SER A 105 -4.91 -22.43 4.99
N ARG A 106 -4.48 -21.83 3.87
CA ARG A 106 -5.28 -20.85 3.10
C ARG A 106 -6.69 -21.34 2.77
N SER A 107 -6.82 -22.64 2.48
CA SER A 107 -8.11 -23.25 2.19
C SER A 107 -8.98 -23.35 3.43
N ALA A 108 -8.41 -23.62 4.60
CA ALA A 108 -9.13 -23.63 5.88
C ALA A 108 -9.60 -22.21 6.23
N ILE A 109 -8.73 -21.21 6.13
CA ILE A 109 -9.06 -19.79 6.35
C ILE A 109 -10.17 -19.34 5.38
N TYR A 110 -10.08 -19.68 4.08
CA TYR A 110 -11.11 -19.34 3.10
C TYR A 110 -12.46 -19.95 3.46
N ARG A 111 -12.50 -21.24 3.86
CA ARG A 111 -13.73 -21.92 4.27
C ARG A 111 -14.32 -21.30 5.53
N CYS A 112 -13.49 -20.93 6.50
CA CYS A 112 -13.91 -20.19 7.69
C CYS A 112 -14.58 -18.87 7.29
N LEU A 113 -13.90 -18.01 6.56
CA LEU A 113 -14.43 -16.72 6.10
C LEU A 113 -15.72 -16.86 5.27
N LYS A 114 -15.84 -17.94 4.45
CA LYS A 114 -17.05 -18.22 3.67
C LYS A 114 -18.23 -18.61 4.58
N ARG A 115 -18.00 -19.45 5.59
CA ARG A 115 -19.05 -19.83 6.57
C ARG A 115 -19.61 -18.62 7.31
N HIS A 116 -18.74 -17.67 7.65
CA HIS A 116 -19.11 -16.44 8.36
C HIS A 116 -19.57 -15.30 7.45
N GLY A 117 -19.80 -15.55 6.14
CA GLY A 117 -20.29 -14.54 5.20
C GLY A 117 -19.29 -13.43 4.86
N LEU A 118 -18.01 -13.58 5.22
CA LEU A 118 -16.95 -12.58 5.04
C LEU A 118 -16.26 -12.66 3.68
N VAL A 119 -16.81 -13.40 2.71
CA VAL A 119 -16.27 -13.53 1.35
C VAL A 119 -17.27 -12.98 0.34
N GLU A 120 -16.92 -11.92 -0.34
CA GLU A 120 -17.65 -11.42 -1.50
C GLU A 120 -17.24 -12.19 -2.76
N LEU A 121 -18.18 -12.77 -3.47
CA LEU A 121 -17.96 -13.42 -4.75
C LEU A 121 -17.82 -12.37 -5.85
N ARG A 122 -16.57 -12.00 -6.18
CA ARG A 122 -16.28 -11.12 -7.31
C ARG A 122 -16.04 -11.93 -8.58
N ARG A 123 -16.78 -11.64 -9.65
CA ARG A 123 -16.51 -12.20 -10.98
C ARG A 123 -15.14 -11.71 -11.47
N ARG A 124 -14.23 -12.65 -11.79
CA ARG A 124 -12.94 -12.33 -12.41
C ARG A 124 -13.16 -11.77 -13.82
N ARG A 125 -12.70 -10.55 -14.08
CA ARG A 125 -12.93 -9.87 -15.35
C ARG A 125 -11.86 -10.10 -16.44
N LYS A 126 -10.62 -10.56 -16.15
CA LYS A 126 -9.57 -10.82 -17.16
C LYS A 126 -8.52 -11.83 -16.69
N ARG A 127 -7.89 -12.55 -17.65
CA ARG A 127 -6.76 -13.46 -17.40
C ARG A 127 -5.47 -12.68 -17.17
N ARG A 128 -4.59 -13.19 -16.29
CA ARG A 128 -3.37 -12.53 -15.81
C ARG A 128 -2.19 -12.55 -16.78
N GLU A 129 -2.28 -13.28 -17.88
CA GLU A 129 -1.16 -13.65 -18.77
C GLU A 129 -0.69 -12.53 -19.71
N GLU A 130 -1.46 -11.44 -19.85
CA GLU A 130 -1.19 -10.36 -20.80
C GLU A 130 -0.43 -9.16 -20.22
N PHE A 131 -0.08 -9.14 -18.93
CA PHE A 131 0.55 -7.97 -18.31
C PHE A 131 2.03 -8.23 -18.02
N ARG A 132 2.93 -7.62 -18.78
CA ARG A 132 4.35 -7.54 -18.42
C ARG A 132 4.47 -6.70 -17.14
N ARG A 133 4.95 -7.34 -16.08
CA ARG A 133 5.29 -6.63 -14.84
C ARG A 133 6.70 -6.10 -14.99
N TRP A 134 6.86 -4.80 -14.85
CA TRP A 134 8.15 -4.18 -14.68
C TRP A 134 8.21 -3.55 -13.29
N GLN A 135 9.38 -3.50 -12.73
CA GLN A 135 9.66 -2.94 -11.41
C GLN A 135 11.08 -2.44 -11.42
N ARG A 136 11.33 -1.31 -10.77
CA ARG A 136 12.68 -0.81 -10.56
C ARG A 136 13.43 -1.71 -9.58
N ASP A 137 14.76 -1.77 -9.71
CA ASP A 137 15.59 -2.72 -8.97
C ASP A 137 15.82 -2.31 -7.51
N ARG A 138 15.75 -1.02 -7.22
CA ARG A 138 15.95 -0.48 -5.87
C ARG A 138 14.97 0.65 -5.54
N PRO A 139 14.75 0.96 -4.23
CA PRO A 139 14.01 2.14 -3.79
C PRO A 139 14.64 3.43 -4.34
N MET A 140 13.85 4.48 -4.40
CA MET A 140 14.25 5.81 -4.87
C MET A 140 14.63 5.92 -6.35
N GLN A 141 14.57 4.84 -7.13
CA GLN A 141 14.78 4.94 -8.58
C GLN A 141 13.58 5.56 -9.29
N LEU A 142 12.36 5.26 -8.85
CA LEU A 142 11.16 5.81 -9.46
C LEU A 142 10.05 5.98 -8.45
N TRP A 143 9.53 7.19 -8.34
CA TRP A 143 8.26 7.45 -7.66
C TRP A 143 7.14 7.59 -8.69
N GLN A 144 5.99 7.00 -8.41
CA GLN A 144 4.77 7.22 -9.16
C GLN A 144 3.89 8.19 -8.38
N MET A 145 3.52 9.32 -8.99
CA MET A 145 2.62 10.30 -8.36
C MET A 145 1.35 10.47 -9.17
N ASP A 146 0.24 10.63 -8.46
CA ASP A 146 -1.08 10.80 -9.07
C ASP A 146 -2.03 11.52 -8.11
N ILE A 147 -3.18 11.96 -8.63
CA ILE A 147 -4.20 12.68 -7.88
C ILE A 147 -5.51 11.91 -7.95
N MET A 148 -6.07 11.57 -6.81
CA MET A 148 -7.40 10.97 -6.74
C MET A 148 -8.40 11.86 -6.02
N GLY A 149 -9.68 11.73 -6.37
CA GLY A 149 -10.79 12.34 -5.65
C GLY A 149 -11.54 11.31 -4.79
N GLY A 150 -12.61 11.76 -4.16
CA GLY A 150 -13.55 10.93 -3.42
C GLY A 150 -13.33 10.91 -1.91
N VAL A 151 -12.62 11.89 -1.34
CA VAL A 151 -12.60 12.12 0.10
C VAL A 151 -13.66 13.16 0.43
N LEU A 152 -14.68 12.77 1.18
CA LEU A 152 -15.82 13.62 1.48
C LEU A 152 -15.74 14.15 2.92
N LEU A 153 -15.98 15.44 3.09
CA LEU A 153 -16.27 16.03 4.38
C LEU A 153 -17.78 15.92 4.70
N ASP A 154 -18.14 16.10 5.95
CA ASP A 154 -19.53 16.05 6.42
C ASP A 154 -20.41 17.12 5.78
N ASP A 155 -19.82 18.23 5.34
CA ASP A 155 -20.46 19.29 4.58
C ASP A 155 -20.59 19.00 3.08
N ALA A 156 -20.36 17.75 2.66
CA ALA A 156 -20.32 17.29 1.27
C ALA A 156 -19.18 17.90 0.42
N THR A 157 -18.24 18.63 1.01
CA THR A 157 -17.04 19.10 0.28
C THR A 157 -16.17 17.93 -0.12
N GLU A 158 -15.88 17.80 -1.42
CA GLU A 158 -14.95 16.78 -1.92
C GLU A 158 -13.51 17.31 -1.91
N LEU A 159 -12.65 16.59 -1.20
CA LEU A 159 -11.21 16.81 -1.21
C LEU A 159 -10.52 15.90 -2.24
N LYS A 160 -9.37 16.33 -2.71
CA LYS A 160 -8.46 15.54 -3.54
C LYS A 160 -7.28 15.05 -2.69
N VAL A 161 -6.77 13.87 -3.02
CA VAL A 161 -5.54 13.34 -2.42
C VAL A 161 -4.44 13.36 -3.47
N VAL A 162 -3.37 14.05 -3.20
CA VAL A 162 -2.11 13.92 -3.96
C VAL A 162 -1.34 12.77 -3.36
N THR A 163 -1.07 11.73 -4.13
CA THR A 163 -0.43 10.51 -3.67
C THR A 163 0.90 10.28 -4.37
N GLY A 164 1.81 9.60 -3.69
CA GLY A 164 3.07 9.16 -4.25
C GLY A 164 3.46 7.79 -3.70
N VAL A 165 3.94 6.91 -4.58
CA VAL A 165 4.34 5.54 -4.23
C VAL A 165 5.68 5.23 -4.87
N ASP A 166 6.61 4.69 -4.09
CA ASP A 166 7.87 4.16 -4.62
C ASP A 166 7.62 2.87 -5.43
N ASP A 167 8.18 2.83 -6.62
CA ASP A 167 7.94 1.75 -7.59
C ASP A 167 8.47 0.40 -7.13
N HIS A 168 9.62 0.37 -6.47
CA HIS A 168 10.25 -0.86 -5.98
C HIS A 168 9.54 -1.40 -4.74
N SER A 169 9.47 -0.60 -3.69
CA SER A 169 9.02 -1.00 -2.36
C SER A 169 7.50 -0.93 -2.15
N ARG A 170 6.75 -0.23 -3.02
CA ARG A 170 5.34 0.12 -2.82
C ARG A 170 5.11 1.06 -1.63
N PHE A 171 6.16 1.60 -1.05
CA PHE A 171 6.09 2.52 0.07
C PHE A 171 5.35 3.80 -0.37
N CYS A 172 4.38 4.22 0.41
CA CYS A 172 3.68 5.48 0.20
C CYS A 172 4.56 6.61 0.69
N ILE A 173 5.14 7.38 -0.24
CA ILE A 173 6.03 8.51 0.04
C ILE A 173 5.26 9.83 0.20
N ALA A 174 4.05 9.90 -0.27
CA ALA A 174 3.21 11.08 -0.21
C ALA A 174 1.73 10.74 -0.16
N ALA A 175 0.98 11.39 0.71
CA ALA A 175 -0.48 11.34 0.77
C ALA A 175 -0.99 12.65 1.38
N GLY A 176 -1.17 13.69 0.56
CA GLY A 176 -1.60 15.01 1.00
C GLY A 176 -3.01 15.36 0.54
N LEU A 177 -3.89 15.72 1.48
CA LEU A 177 -5.24 16.19 1.18
C LEU A 177 -5.23 17.66 0.78
N VAL A 178 -5.90 17.96 -0.32
CA VAL A 178 -6.01 19.32 -0.83
C VAL A 178 -7.46 19.62 -1.26
N ARG A 179 -7.93 20.84 -1.01
CA ARG A 179 -9.27 21.26 -1.49
C ARG A 179 -9.33 21.30 -3.01
N ARG A 180 -8.25 21.77 -3.64
CA ARG A 180 -8.12 21.85 -5.11
C ARG A 180 -6.71 21.39 -5.49
N ALA A 181 -6.60 20.49 -6.44
CA ALA A 181 -5.33 20.01 -6.96
C ALA A 181 -4.68 21.03 -7.89
N THR A 182 -4.28 22.17 -7.35
CA THR A 182 -3.49 23.17 -8.08
C THR A 182 -2.03 22.72 -8.17
N THR A 183 -1.30 23.22 -9.17
CA THR A 183 0.14 22.93 -9.30
C THR A 183 0.90 23.27 -7.99
N LYS A 184 0.55 24.40 -7.35
CA LYS A 184 1.16 24.81 -6.06
C LYS A 184 0.92 23.76 -4.98
N ALA A 185 -0.32 23.34 -4.77
CA ALA A 185 -0.65 22.35 -3.73
C ALA A 185 0.04 20.99 -3.98
N VAL A 186 0.12 20.56 -5.25
CA VAL A 186 0.86 19.35 -5.63
C VAL A 186 2.36 19.49 -5.34
N CYS A 187 2.93 20.66 -5.63
CA CYS A 187 4.33 20.94 -5.34
C CYS A 187 4.64 21.00 -3.84
N GLU A 188 3.71 21.46 -3.01
CA GLU A 188 3.85 21.45 -1.55
C GLU A 188 3.91 20.02 -1.02
N VAL A 189 3.04 19.13 -1.49
CA VAL A 189 3.07 17.69 -1.13
C VAL A 189 4.36 17.02 -1.62
N LEU A 190 4.81 17.33 -2.85
CA LEU A 190 6.09 16.85 -3.37
C LEU A 190 7.26 17.34 -2.51
N ALA A 191 7.29 18.62 -2.16
CA ALA A 191 8.35 19.21 -1.34
C ALA A 191 8.46 18.53 0.02
N GLN A 192 7.32 18.23 0.66
CA GLN A 192 7.26 17.47 1.90
C GLN A 192 7.87 16.06 1.73
N ALA A 193 7.51 15.36 0.66
CA ALA A 193 8.07 14.03 0.37
C ALA A 193 9.59 14.08 0.13
N LEU A 194 10.06 15.06 -0.66
CA LEU A 194 11.49 15.24 -0.93
C LEU A 194 12.27 15.58 0.34
N SER A 195 11.70 16.38 1.25
CA SER A 195 12.35 16.71 2.51
C SER A 195 12.42 15.51 3.46
N THR A 196 11.43 14.64 3.42
CA THR A 196 11.33 13.49 4.33
C THR A 196 12.17 12.30 3.86
N TYR A 197 12.13 12.00 2.56
CA TYR A 197 12.70 10.77 2.02
C TYR A 197 13.90 10.98 1.08
N GLY A 198 14.21 12.23 0.74
CA GLY A 198 15.28 12.55 -0.22
C GLY A 198 14.78 12.63 -1.66
N ILE A 199 15.73 12.63 -2.60
CA ILE A 199 15.48 12.90 -4.02
C ILE A 199 15.53 11.58 -4.80
N PRO A 200 14.43 11.19 -5.49
CA PRO A 200 14.43 10.02 -6.37
C PRO A 200 15.14 10.33 -7.70
N ASP A 201 15.56 9.28 -8.42
CA ASP A 201 16.13 9.44 -9.76
C ASP A 201 15.07 9.91 -10.76
N GLU A 202 13.83 9.38 -10.65
CA GLU A 202 12.74 9.62 -11.60
C GLU A 202 11.39 9.78 -10.88
N ILE A 203 10.51 10.60 -11.46
CA ILE A 203 9.10 10.69 -11.07
C ILE A 203 8.23 10.45 -12.30
N LEU A 204 7.27 9.52 -12.19
CA LEU A 204 6.26 9.21 -13.20
C LEU A 204 4.92 9.83 -12.79
N THR A 205 4.33 10.60 -13.70
CA THR A 205 2.98 11.16 -13.51
C THR A 205 2.11 10.90 -14.73
N ASP A 206 0.83 11.18 -14.62
CA ASP A 206 -0.02 11.36 -15.78
C ASP A 206 0.28 12.71 -16.48
N ASN A 207 -0.49 12.99 -17.56
CA ASN A 207 -0.36 14.21 -18.34
C ASN A 207 -1.22 15.36 -17.79
N GLY A 208 -1.60 15.32 -16.54
CA GLY A 208 -2.41 16.34 -15.89
C GLY A 208 -1.72 17.72 -15.91
N LYS A 209 -2.51 18.78 -16.07
CA LYS A 209 -2.02 20.18 -16.11
C LYS A 209 -1.27 20.59 -14.84
N GLN A 210 -1.46 19.89 -13.74
CA GLN A 210 -0.79 20.10 -12.45
C GLN A 210 0.68 19.68 -12.52
N PHE A 211 0.96 18.62 -13.30
CA PHE A 211 2.28 18.01 -13.41
C PHE A 211 3.08 18.51 -14.61
N THR A 212 2.40 18.84 -15.73
CA THR A 212 3.11 19.27 -16.93
C THR A 212 2.29 20.25 -17.78
N GLY A 213 2.96 21.21 -18.39
CA GLY A 213 2.39 22.15 -19.35
C GLY A 213 2.64 21.78 -20.82
N ARG A 214 3.26 20.61 -21.08
CA ARG A 214 3.71 20.21 -22.44
C ARG A 214 2.57 20.03 -23.46
N PHE A 215 1.36 19.74 -22.97
CA PHE A 215 0.19 19.45 -23.81
C PHE A 215 -0.84 20.58 -23.84
N GLY A 216 -0.48 21.76 -23.35
CA GLY A 216 -1.33 22.95 -23.44
C GLY A 216 -1.29 23.58 -24.85
N SER A 217 -2.24 24.47 -25.13
CA SER A 217 -2.28 25.26 -26.38
C SER A 217 -1.03 26.12 -26.58
N SER A 218 -0.36 26.49 -25.49
CA SER A 218 0.95 27.12 -25.47
C SER A 218 1.84 26.34 -24.49
N PRO A 219 2.70 25.43 -24.98
CA PRO A 219 3.55 24.64 -24.12
C PRO A 219 4.42 25.53 -23.24
N SER A 220 4.32 25.34 -21.93
CA SER A 220 5.10 26.08 -20.93
C SER A 220 5.55 25.19 -19.80
N GLU A 221 6.68 25.48 -19.22
CA GLU A 221 7.16 24.75 -18.04
C GLU A 221 6.31 25.14 -16.82
N VAL A 222 5.62 24.16 -16.23
CA VAL A 222 4.90 24.37 -14.97
C VAL A 222 5.84 24.27 -13.77
N LEU A 223 5.43 24.78 -12.61
CA LEU A 223 6.24 24.76 -11.38
C LEU A 223 6.71 23.35 -11.02
N PHE A 224 5.89 22.33 -11.22
CA PHE A 224 6.24 20.94 -10.95
C PHE A 224 7.40 20.46 -11.84
N ASP A 225 7.31 20.64 -13.16
CA ASP A 225 8.38 20.31 -14.12
C ASP A 225 9.69 21.04 -13.75
N ARG A 226 9.57 22.32 -13.35
CA ARG A 226 10.71 23.14 -12.96
C ARG A 226 11.40 22.58 -11.71
N ILE A 227 10.65 22.24 -10.66
CA ILE A 227 11.19 21.65 -9.44
C ILE A 227 11.94 20.35 -9.77
N LEU A 228 11.34 19.47 -10.59
CA LEU A 228 11.99 18.23 -10.98
C LEU A 228 13.30 18.48 -11.70
N ARG A 229 13.29 19.32 -12.73
CA ARG A 229 14.48 19.67 -13.52
C ARG A 229 15.58 20.29 -12.66
N GLU A 230 15.23 21.22 -11.77
CA GLU A 230 16.20 21.90 -10.91
C GLU A 230 16.78 21.00 -9.83
N ASN A 231 16.11 19.90 -9.48
CA ASN A 231 16.59 18.88 -8.55
C ASN A 231 17.26 17.69 -9.25
N GLY A 232 17.39 17.70 -10.58
CA GLY A 232 17.99 16.61 -11.34
C GLY A 232 17.11 15.36 -11.44
N ILE A 233 15.80 15.49 -11.17
CA ILE A 233 14.83 14.39 -11.24
C ILE A 233 14.31 14.27 -12.66
N SER A 234 14.40 13.09 -13.25
CA SER A 234 13.83 12.84 -14.59
C SER A 234 12.31 12.74 -14.52
N HIS A 235 11.60 13.67 -15.18
CA HIS A 235 10.15 13.60 -15.28
C HIS A 235 9.70 12.67 -16.42
N ARG A 236 9.09 11.58 -16.07
CA ARG A 236 8.46 10.63 -17.00
C ARG A 236 6.96 10.85 -17.04
N LEU A 237 6.41 10.95 -18.24
CA LEU A 237 4.98 11.05 -18.48
C LEU A 237 4.44 9.72 -18.99
N THR A 238 3.24 9.35 -18.56
CA THR A 238 2.58 8.15 -19.09
C THR A 238 2.21 8.38 -20.55
N ALA A 239 2.43 7.35 -21.38
CA ALA A 239 1.92 7.43 -22.76
C ALA A 239 0.39 7.49 -22.76
N PRO A 240 -0.21 8.33 -23.60
CA PRO A 240 -1.66 8.42 -23.70
C PRO A 240 -2.29 7.02 -23.92
N ARG A 241 -3.30 6.68 -23.11
CA ARG A 241 -4.02 5.38 -23.14
C ARG A 241 -3.17 4.14 -22.83
N SER A 242 -2.03 4.26 -22.12
CA SER A 242 -1.23 3.12 -21.70
C SER A 242 -1.45 2.80 -20.22
N PRO A 243 -2.38 1.90 -19.85
CA PRO A 243 -2.72 1.61 -18.46
C PRO A 243 -1.65 0.74 -17.75
N THR A 244 -0.58 0.37 -18.44
CA THR A 244 0.41 -0.57 -17.92
C THR A 244 1.48 0.07 -17.03
N THR A 245 1.68 1.39 -17.15
CA THR A 245 2.76 2.11 -16.45
C THR A 245 2.36 2.59 -15.05
N THR A 246 1.07 2.92 -14.83
CA THR A 246 0.52 3.46 -13.57
C THR A 246 -0.13 2.41 -12.67
N GLY A 247 -0.07 1.14 -13.04
CA GLY A 247 -0.81 0.07 -12.36
C GLY A 247 -0.49 -0.11 -10.87
N LYS A 248 0.64 0.41 -10.37
CA LYS A 248 1.01 0.33 -8.95
C LYS A 248 0.30 1.41 -8.14
N ILE A 249 0.31 2.65 -8.62
CA ILE A 249 -0.41 3.74 -7.95
C ILE A 249 -1.93 3.56 -8.06
N GLU A 250 -2.43 3.06 -9.20
CA GLU A 250 -3.84 2.69 -9.34
C GLU A 250 -4.25 1.61 -8.32
N ARG A 251 -3.38 0.61 -8.09
CA ARG A 251 -3.60 -0.42 -7.08
C ARG A 251 -3.56 0.16 -5.66
N PHE A 252 -2.69 1.12 -5.41
CA PHE A 252 -2.65 1.86 -4.16
C PHE A 252 -3.95 2.62 -3.94
N HIS A 253 -4.45 3.35 -4.94
CA HIS A 253 -5.75 4.05 -4.88
C HIS A 253 -6.92 3.11 -4.61
N GLN A 254 -6.96 1.93 -5.25
CA GLN A 254 -7.99 0.92 -4.98
C GLN A 254 -7.94 0.45 -3.51
N THR A 255 -6.73 0.30 -2.95
CA THR A 255 -6.53 -0.08 -1.56
C THR A 255 -6.99 1.04 -0.63
N LEU A 256 -6.57 2.28 -0.89
CA LEU A 256 -6.96 3.47 -0.13
C LEU A 256 -8.48 3.66 -0.10
N ARG A 257 -9.14 3.57 -1.26
CA ARG A 257 -10.60 3.65 -1.33
C ARG A 257 -11.28 2.57 -0.51
N LYS A 258 -10.80 1.35 -0.57
CA LYS A 258 -11.43 0.21 0.08
C LYS A 258 -11.16 0.15 1.58
N GLU A 259 -9.96 0.48 2.02
CA GLU A 259 -9.51 0.26 3.40
C GLU A 259 -9.63 1.51 4.27
N PHE A 260 -9.62 2.70 3.66
CA PHE A 260 -9.68 3.97 4.40
C PHE A 260 -10.93 4.79 4.10
N LEU A 261 -11.36 4.91 2.82
CA LEU A 261 -12.44 5.81 2.41
C LEU A 261 -13.83 5.16 2.37
N ALA A 262 -13.92 3.82 2.38
CA ALA A 262 -15.21 3.14 2.27
C ALA A 262 -16.16 3.58 3.38
N ASP A 263 -17.31 4.15 2.99
CA ASP A 263 -18.40 4.59 3.86
C ASP A 263 -17.99 5.59 4.96
N ARG A 264 -16.94 6.42 4.71
CA ARG A 264 -16.47 7.42 5.66
C ARG A 264 -16.61 8.84 5.10
N THR A 265 -17.07 9.74 5.96
CA THR A 265 -16.94 11.18 5.84
C THR A 265 -16.09 11.71 7.00
N PHE A 266 -15.64 12.94 6.91
CA PHE A 266 -14.75 13.54 7.91
C PHE A 266 -15.24 14.92 8.30
N PRO A 267 -15.17 15.29 9.60
CA PRO A 267 -15.63 16.59 10.08
C PRO A 267 -14.83 17.76 9.51
N SER A 268 -13.53 17.56 9.27
CA SER A 268 -12.64 18.60 8.77
C SER A 268 -11.50 18.03 7.92
N LEU A 269 -10.86 18.90 7.12
CA LEU A 269 -9.64 18.54 6.38
C LEU A 269 -8.52 18.08 7.32
N ALA A 270 -8.38 18.71 8.49
CA ALA A 270 -7.33 18.37 9.44
C ALA A 270 -7.52 16.96 10.02
N GLU A 271 -8.76 16.60 10.37
CA GLU A 271 -9.07 15.25 10.86
C GLU A 271 -8.97 14.19 9.76
N ALA A 272 -9.41 14.53 8.54
CA ALA A 272 -9.20 13.67 7.37
C ALA A 272 -7.72 13.42 7.10
N GLN A 273 -6.86 14.44 7.20
CA GLN A 273 -5.41 14.31 7.03
C GLN A 273 -4.79 13.46 8.13
N ALA A 274 -5.12 13.72 9.39
CA ALA A 274 -4.63 12.93 10.51
C ALA A 274 -5.00 11.44 10.39
N GLY A 275 -6.24 11.16 9.99
CA GLY A 275 -6.68 9.79 9.70
C GLY A 275 -5.95 9.16 8.53
N LEU A 276 -5.69 9.92 7.46
CA LEU A 276 -4.93 9.46 6.31
C LEU A 276 -3.48 9.16 6.68
N ASP A 277 -2.84 10.02 7.48
CA ASP A 277 -1.46 9.83 7.94
C ASP A 277 -1.32 8.56 8.79
N ALA A 278 -2.26 8.33 9.71
CA ALA A 278 -2.31 7.10 10.50
C ALA A 278 -2.49 5.85 9.62
N TRP A 279 -3.39 5.91 8.64
CA TRP A 279 -3.59 4.81 7.70
C TRP A 279 -2.36 4.56 6.82
N VAL A 280 -1.68 5.60 6.34
CA VAL A 280 -0.42 5.49 5.56
C VAL A 280 0.69 4.88 6.40
N ALA A 281 0.78 5.25 7.68
CA ALA A 281 1.75 4.65 8.60
C ALA A 281 1.50 3.14 8.77
N ASP A 282 0.25 2.73 8.96
CA ASP A 282 -0.14 1.32 9.02
C ASP A 282 0.12 0.58 7.70
N TYR A 283 -0.28 1.19 6.56
CA TYR A 283 -0.02 0.66 5.23
C TYR A 283 1.47 0.39 4.98
N ASN A 284 2.32 1.32 5.36
CA ASN A 284 3.76 1.20 5.14
C ASN A 284 4.42 0.18 6.08
N ARG A 285 4.02 0.14 7.35
CA ARG A 285 4.73 -0.63 8.40
C ARG A 285 4.14 -2.01 8.66
N ASN A 286 2.83 -2.15 8.51
CA ASN A 286 2.14 -3.35 8.98
C ASN A 286 1.46 -4.16 7.88
N ARG A 287 1.26 -3.57 6.70
CA ARG A 287 0.50 -4.22 5.64
C ARG A 287 1.34 -5.17 4.79
N PRO A 288 1.14 -6.50 4.84
CA PRO A 288 1.88 -7.45 4.00
C PRO A 288 1.52 -7.30 2.53
N HIS A 289 2.51 -7.25 1.66
CA HIS A 289 2.35 -7.13 0.21
C HIS A 289 2.68 -8.42 -0.53
N GLN A 290 1.72 -8.97 -1.26
CA GLN A 290 1.94 -10.20 -2.05
C GLN A 290 3.02 -10.05 -3.13
N ALA A 291 3.20 -8.82 -3.65
CA ALA A 291 4.22 -8.54 -4.65
C ALA A 291 5.63 -8.39 -4.06
N LEU A 292 5.73 -8.28 -2.73
CA LEU A 292 6.95 -8.19 -1.95
C LEU A 292 7.14 -9.46 -1.09
N GLU A 293 6.65 -10.61 -1.55
CA GLU A 293 6.74 -11.89 -0.84
C GLU A 293 6.17 -11.87 0.57
N MET A 294 5.16 -11.01 0.79
CA MET A 294 4.49 -10.74 2.06
C MET A 294 5.26 -9.83 3.03
N ALA A 295 6.42 -9.30 2.65
CA ALA A 295 7.05 -8.22 3.39
C ALA A 295 6.23 -6.93 3.34
N THR A 296 6.49 -6.02 4.26
CA THR A 296 5.85 -4.70 4.28
C THR A 296 6.58 -3.72 3.35
N PRO A 297 5.92 -2.64 2.90
CA PRO A 297 6.59 -1.61 2.13
C PRO A 297 7.82 -1.01 2.84
N ALA A 298 7.74 -0.81 4.16
CA ALA A 298 8.83 -0.24 4.95
C ALA A 298 10.07 -1.15 4.98
N GLU A 299 9.89 -2.48 5.02
CA GLU A 299 11.00 -3.45 4.98
C GLU A 299 11.76 -3.37 3.65
N HIS A 300 11.06 -3.05 2.54
CA HIS A 300 11.67 -2.89 1.21
C HIS A 300 12.12 -1.47 0.88
N PHE A 301 11.65 -0.47 1.61
CA PHE A 301 12.02 0.94 1.42
C PHE A 301 13.27 1.33 2.23
N ARG A 302 13.86 0.41 2.98
CA ARG A 302 15.09 0.70 3.71
C ARG A 302 16.11 1.29 2.74
N LEU A 303 16.44 2.55 2.96
CA LEU A 303 17.56 3.21 2.33
C LEU A 303 18.81 2.62 2.99
N GLU A 304 19.32 1.52 2.47
CA GLU A 304 20.67 1.11 2.85
C GLU A 304 21.62 2.24 2.48
N PRO A 305 22.45 2.71 3.42
CA PRO A 305 23.57 3.55 3.03
C PRO A 305 24.36 2.73 2.02
N LEU A 306 24.56 3.26 0.81
CA LEU A 306 25.47 2.67 -0.16
C LEU A 306 26.85 2.55 0.50
N ALA A 307 27.10 1.41 1.13
CA ALA A 307 28.43 1.03 1.53
C ALA A 307 29.22 0.77 0.25
N ARG A 308 30.10 1.69 -0.08
CA ARG A 308 31.04 1.51 -1.20
C ARG A 308 32.02 0.37 -0.97
N ASP A 309 32.08 -0.17 0.23
CA ASP A 309 33.04 -1.21 0.62
C ASP A 309 32.31 -2.17 1.59
N GLY A 310 31.74 -3.22 1.08
CA GLY A 310 31.25 -4.50 1.64
C GLY A 310 31.21 -4.79 3.14
N THR A 311 31.22 -3.78 4.01
CA THR A 311 31.07 -3.90 5.46
C THR A 311 29.73 -3.33 5.91
N SER A 312 28.86 -4.21 6.40
CA SER A 312 27.60 -3.83 7.07
C SER A 312 27.91 -3.06 8.34
N ILE A 313 27.60 -1.75 8.34
CA ILE A 313 27.62 -0.93 9.55
C ILE A 313 26.25 -1.10 10.23
N PRO A 314 26.18 -1.35 11.54
CA PRO A 314 24.91 -1.35 12.27
C PRO A 314 24.25 0.01 12.10
N VAL A 315 23.00 0.02 11.62
CA VAL A 315 22.21 1.25 11.52
C VAL A 315 21.74 1.58 12.93
N GLU A 316 22.47 2.48 13.61
CA GLU A 316 21.84 3.28 14.65
C GLU A 316 20.70 4.07 13.99
N GLU A 317 19.50 4.03 14.57
CA GLU A 317 18.39 4.89 14.14
C GLU A 317 18.93 6.31 14.03
N PRO A 318 18.80 6.98 12.86
CA PRO A 318 19.24 8.37 12.80
C PRO A 318 18.37 9.13 13.80
N GLU A 319 18.97 9.58 14.90
CA GLU A 319 18.44 10.72 15.62
C GLU A 319 18.07 11.73 14.54
N LEU A 320 16.82 12.16 14.50
CA LEU A 320 16.33 13.25 13.66
C LEU A 320 17.22 14.46 13.97
N THR A 321 18.34 14.55 13.26
CA THR A 321 19.22 15.71 13.36
C THR A 321 18.38 16.88 12.89
N ALA A 322 18.06 17.74 13.83
CA ALA A 322 17.20 18.90 13.66
C ALA A 322 17.60 19.63 12.36
N SER A 323 16.65 19.77 11.44
CA SER A 323 16.82 20.52 10.22
C SER A 323 17.42 21.88 10.58
N GLN A 324 18.59 22.21 10.05
CA GLN A 324 19.25 23.47 10.38
C GLN A 324 18.70 24.56 9.45
N TRP A 325 18.02 25.52 10.03
CA TRP A 325 17.62 26.73 9.33
C TRP A 325 18.74 27.76 9.35
N VAL A 326 19.09 28.30 8.19
CA VAL A 326 20.08 29.35 8.04
C VAL A 326 19.57 30.44 7.12
N LEU A 327 19.79 31.69 7.51
CA LEU A 327 19.44 32.85 6.70
C LEU A 327 20.54 33.10 5.67
N ARG A 328 20.19 33.39 4.42
CA ARG A 328 21.13 33.74 3.33
C ARG A 328 20.63 34.96 2.58
N ARG A 329 21.55 35.83 2.19
CA ARG A 329 21.27 36.90 1.24
C ARG A 329 21.54 36.40 -0.17
N VAL A 330 20.59 36.60 -1.07
CA VAL A 330 20.76 36.29 -2.49
C VAL A 330 21.69 37.31 -3.12
N ALA A 331 22.73 36.85 -3.79
CA ALA A 331 23.68 37.72 -4.48
C ALA A 331 23.01 38.46 -5.66
N SER A 332 23.69 39.50 -6.18
CA SER A 332 23.16 40.30 -7.30
C SER A 332 22.92 39.51 -8.60
N ASN A 333 23.54 38.36 -8.75
CA ASN A 333 23.35 37.42 -9.85
C ASN A 333 22.29 36.31 -9.55
N GLY A 334 21.49 36.43 -8.47
CA GLY A 334 20.46 35.49 -8.11
C GLY A 334 20.98 34.17 -7.51
N VAL A 335 22.24 34.12 -7.03
CA VAL A 335 22.87 32.89 -6.50
C VAL A 335 23.00 32.98 -4.99
N ILE A 336 22.87 31.84 -4.30
CA ILE A 336 23.23 31.65 -2.89
C ILE A 336 24.30 30.56 -2.76
N SER A 337 25.02 30.59 -1.64
CA SER A 337 25.98 29.55 -1.27
C SER A 337 25.59 28.96 0.09
N VAL A 338 25.47 27.67 0.14
CA VAL A 338 25.15 26.91 1.37
C VAL A 338 25.95 25.62 1.37
N ASP A 339 26.64 25.34 2.46
CA ASP A 339 27.42 24.10 2.65
C ASP A 339 28.47 23.87 1.50
N ASN A 340 29.13 24.93 1.07
CA ASN A 340 30.03 24.94 -0.08
C ASN A 340 29.38 24.60 -1.44
N GLN A 341 28.07 24.53 -1.50
CA GLN A 341 27.31 24.34 -2.72
C GLN A 341 26.72 25.69 -3.16
N MET A 342 27.01 26.09 -4.40
CA MET A 342 26.47 27.31 -5.00
C MET A 342 25.35 26.92 -5.98
N PHE A 343 24.23 27.61 -5.90
CA PHE A 343 23.12 27.40 -6.84
C PHE A 343 22.27 28.67 -6.99
N SER A 344 21.68 28.84 -8.16
CA SER A 344 20.80 29.97 -8.44
C SER A 344 19.42 29.76 -7.82
N VAL A 345 18.89 30.78 -7.19
CA VAL A 345 17.50 30.86 -6.70
C VAL A 345 16.63 31.77 -7.57
N GLY A 346 17.24 32.39 -8.58
CA GLY A 346 16.54 33.22 -9.55
C GLY A 346 16.79 34.73 -9.35
N ASN A 347 16.79 35.43 -10.45
CA ASN A 347 17.05 36.87 -10.47
C ASN A 347 15.98 37.72 -9.82
N ALA A 348 14.75 37.17 -9.69
CA ALA A 348 13.64 37.85 -9.02
C ALA A 348 13.88 38.07 -7.51
N TYR A 349 14.79 37.31 -6.91
CA TYR A 349 15.10 37.35 -5.47
C TYR A 349 16.42 38.03 -5.14
N LYS A 350 17.01 38.78 -6.10
CA LYS A 350 18.25 39.54 -5.89
C LYS A 350 18.17 40.37 -4.62
N THR A 351 19.23 40.33 -3.82
CA THR A 351 19.40 41.07 -2.57
C THR A 351 18.40 40.72 -1.45
N GLU A 352 17.40 39.89 -1.71
CA GLU A 352 16.45 39.42 -0.68
C GLU A 352 17.15 38.50 0.32
N LEU A 353 16.62 38.49 1.55
CA LEU A 353 16.97 37.51 2.56
C LEU A 353 16.04 36.31 2.40
N VAL A 354 16.61 35.12 2.34
CA VAL A 354 15.89 33.85 2.18
C VAL A 354 16.24 32.91 3.32
N ASP A 355 15.22 32.20 3.80
CA ASP A 355 15.40 31.13 4.77
C ASP A 355 15.80 29.85 4.05
N VAL A 356 16.86 29.21 4.51
CA VAL A 356 17.37 27.98 3.90
C VAL A 356 17.34 26.88 4.94
N MET A 357 16.52 25.88 4.68
CA MET A 357 16.50 24.64 5.42
C MET A 357 17.55 23.70 4.84
N VAL A 358 18.46 23.24 5.67
CA VAL A 358 19.47 22.25 5.30
C VAL A 358 19.21 20.96 6.05
N ASP A 359 18.85 19.95 5.31
CA ASP A 359 18.62 18.60 5.80
C ASP A 359 19.72 17.65 5.34
N VAL A 360 19.64 16.39 5.71
CA VAL A 360 20.65 15.35 5.39
C VAL A 360 20.88 15.22 3.89
N SER A 361 19.81 15.27 3.10
CA SER A 361 19.82 15.00 1.66
C SER A 361 19.42 16.16 0.77
N VAL A 362 18.76 17.19 1.31
CA VAL A 362 18.21 18.31 0.54
C VAL A 362 18.51 19.65 1.19
N ILE A 363 18.57 20.68 0.36
CA ILE A 363 18.59 22.08 0.77
C ILE A 363 17.34 22.74 0.18
N GLN A 364 16.50 23.31 1.02
CA GLN A 364 15.30 24.03 0.61
C GLN A 364 15.47 25.53 0.87
N VAL A 365 15.05 26.35 -0.07
CA VAL A 365 15.12 27.80 0.02
C VAL A 365 13.72 28.38 0.04
N TRP A 366 13.45 29.20 1.04
CA TRP A 366 12.15 29.81 1.30
C TRP A 366 12.26 31.33 1.32
N CYS A 367 11.30 32.02 0.74
CA CYS A 367 11.18 33.46 0.82
C CYS A 367 9.77 33.83 1.25
N LYS A 368 9.63 34.57 2.35
CA LYS A 368 8.32 35.01 2.89
C LYS A 368 7.31 33.84 2.99
N ASN A 369 7.73 32.74 3.59
CA ASN A 369 6.94 31.48 3.73
C ASN A 369 6.59 30.77 2.39
N HIS A 370 7.21 31.11 1.28
CA HIS A 370 7.05 30.41 0.01
C HIS A 370 8.32 29.64 -0.32
N LEU A 371 8.16 28.32 -0.60
CA LEU A 371 9.27 27.51 -1.11
C LEU A 371 9.60 27.99 -2.51
N ILE A 372 10.84 28.47 -2.72
CA ILE A 372 11.33 28.96 -4.02
C ILE A 372 12.24 27.98 -4.71
N LYS A 373 12.96 27.13 -3.97
CA LYS A 373 13.85 26.13 -4.54
C LYS A 373 14.14 24.98 -3.60
N THR A 374 14.27 23.76 -4.17
CA THR A 374 14.85 22.60 -3.50
C THR A 374 15.99 22.06 -4.35
N VAL A 375 17.14 21.79 -3.75
CA VAL A 375 18.31 21.22 -4.41
C VAL A 375 18.86 20.04 -3.61
N PRO A 376 19.47 19.01 -4.27
CA PRO A 376 20.13 17.94 -3.55
C PRO A 376 21.35 18.48 -2.81
N ARG A 377 21.58 17.98 -1.60
CA ARG A 377 22.78 18.27 -0.84
C ARG A 377 23.93 17.35 -1.30
N LEU A 378 24.77 17.88 -2.18
CA LEU A 378 25.84 17.10 -2.82
C LEU A 378 27.06 16.87 -1.91
N ARG A 379 27.23 17.67 -0.85
CA ARG A 379 28.37 17.61 0.07
C ARG A 379 27.89 17.67 1.52
N LYS A 380 28.33 16.71 2.33
CA LYS A 380 28.10 16.72 3.78
C LYS A 380 29.23 17.54 4.43
N GLY A 381 28.96 18.77 4.82
CA GLY A 381 29.86 19.64 5.54
C GLY A 381 29.16 20.40 6.66
N ARG A 382 29.93 21.08 7.53
CA ARG A 382 29.31 21.96 8.55
C ARG A 382 28.68 23.17 7.86
N VAL A 383 27.38 23.38 8.06
CA VAL A 383 26.68 24.58 7.62
C VAL A 383 27.20 25.79 8.39
N ARG A 384 27.85 26.69 7.70
CA ARG A 384 28.35 27.92 8.34
C ARG A 384 27.23 28.96 8.41
N LYS A 385 26.89 29.42 9.63
CA LYS A 385 26.02 30.58 9.80
C LYS A 385 26.72 31.83 9.27
N ILE A 386 26.04 32.64 8.46
CA ILE A 386 26.57 33.96 8.06
C ILE A 386 26.51 34.87 9.27
N ARG A 387 27.53 35.72 9.48
CA ARG A 387 27.44 36.83 10.44
C ARG A 387 26.34 37.80 9.97
N ALA A 388 25.66 38.44 10.92
CA ALA A 388 24.53 39.32 10.65
C ALA A 388 24.89 40.55 9.76
N ASP A 389 26.14 40.87 9.62
CA ASP A 389 26.69 41.99 8.84
C ASP A 389 26.92 41.68 7.35
N GLY A 390 26.76 40.44 6.91
CA GLY A 390 26.86 40.05 5.50
C GLY A 390 28.27 40.18 4.87
N LEU A 391 29.30 40.38 5.68
CA LEU A 391 30.69 40.54 5.19
C LEU A 391 31.25 39.16 4.76
N HIS A 392 31.57 39.04 3.49
CA HIS A 392 32.33 37.93 2.95
C HIS A 392 33.73 37.89 3.56
N VAL A 393 34.09 36.78 4.22
CA VAL A 393 35.51 36.51 4.48
C VAL A 393 36.17 36.32 3.12
N LYS A 394 36.99 37.27 2.70
CA LYS A 394 37.82 37.14 1.50
C LYS A 394 38.66 35.88 1.63
N ARG A 395 38.55 34.96 0.64
CA ARG A 395 39.49 33.85 0.52
C ARG A 395 40.88 34.41 0.40
N GLN A 396 41.76 34.02 1.30
CA GLN A 396 43.19 34.15 1.02
C GLN A 396 43.50 33.27 -0.20
N PRO A 397 44.27 33.79 -1.19
CA PRO A 397 44.68 32.99 -2.32
C PRO A 397 45.62 31.88 -1.80
N ASN A 398 45.41 30.69 -2.28
CA ASN A 398 46.24 29.51 -2.02
C ASN A 398 47.61 29.73 -2.63
N THR A 399 48.61 30.10 -1.83
CA THR A 399 50.04 30.30 -2.23
C THR A 399 50.81 28.98 -2.17
N GLU A 400 50.20 27.85 -2.54
CA GLU A 400 50.91 26.58 -2.68
C GLU A 400 50.63 25.94 -4.03
N ARG A 401 51.10 26.61 -5.11
CA ARG A 401 51.34 25.97 -6.41
C ARG A 401 52.41 26.74 -7.17
N GLN A 402 53.64 26.75 -6.64
CA GLN A 402 54.85 27.01 -7.43
C GLN A 402 56.07 26.56 -6.61
N ALA A 403 56.39 25.28 -6.66
CA ALA A 403 57.72 24.76 -6.43
C ALA A 403 57.73 23.25 -6.73
N SER A 404 57.75 22.89 -7.98
CA SER A 404 58.42 21.67 -8.48
C SER A 404 58.35 21.68 -10.01
N GLY A 405 59.30 22.39 -10.60
CA GLY A 405 59.55 22.37 -12.02
C GLY A 405 60.95 22.99 -12.23
N GLY A 406 61.91 22.14 -12.28
CA GLY A 406 63.29 22.60 -12.61
C GLY A 406 64.41 21.70 -12.07
N THR A 407 64.74 20.75 -12.80
CA THR A 407 66.04 20.14 -13.26
C THR A 407 65.83 18.63 -13.44
#